data_52e32e16c8aabf1a9a48197678c1e62d
#
_entry.id   52e32e16c8aabf1a9a48197678c1e62d
#
_cell.length_a   1.000
_cell.length_b   1.000
_cell.length_c   1.000
_cell.angle_alpha   90.00
_cell.angle_beta   90.00
_cell.angle_gamma   90.00
#
_symmetry.space_group_name_H-M   'P 1'
#
loop_
_entity.id
_entity.type
_entity.pdbx_description
1 polymer ?
#
loop_
_entity_poly.entity_id
_entity_poly.type
_entity_poly.pdbx_seq_one_letter_code
_entity_poly.pdbx_strand_id
1 'polypeptide(L)'
;MYDLLVVGAGPYGLSIASHAAAAGLELRVFGRPMASWRDHMPRGMFLKSEPWASNLSDPRGRWRLDAYCAERGLTARHAEPIPVEEFASYGLWFARHAAPPVDERTVTRVTPGPDGFTVVTEDGEALRARSVALAVGVMPFIEVPQALRGLHPALVTHSSHHSDLGRFQGKDVTVIGGGQAALETAALLAEQGTRVRVLARAERLRWNDVPPPWERPWWQSVRSPHSGLGPGWRNWFYSERPGLYRRLPEATRSRIAATALGPAGAWWVRDRVERAVDLLPGHEVTRASAVPGGVLLETVNLEGGRRSLETEHVIAATGFRARCDRLGLLSAELRGTLATLPDGSPALGHTFESSHPGLFFAGLVTASGFGPAMRFVHGATFTAGTLVQGVRRRLRATPPRGTVPVPAGSRSASPSPVGP
;
A
#
# COMPACT_ATOMS: atom_id res chain seq x y z
N MET A 1 -28.40 3.06 0.94
CA MET A 1 -27.42 2.19 0.23
C MET A 1 -26.34 3.13 -0.33
N TYR A 2 -25.12 3.00 0.11
CA TYR A 2 -24.01 3.88 -0.28
C TYR A 2 -23.66 3.74 -1.77
N ASP A 3 -23.21 4.82 -2.37
CA ASP A 3 -22.62 4.79 -3.73
C ASP A 3 -21.27 4.08 -3.73
N LEU A 4 -20.46 4.34 -2.68
CA LEU A 4 -19.11 3.79 -2.52
C LEU A 4 -18.79 3.48 -1.05
N LEU A 5 -18.29 2.30 -0.77
CA LEU A 5 -17.57 2.02 0.48
C LEU A 5 -16.07 1.87 0.19
N VAL A 6 -15.25 2.59 0.95
CA VAL A 6 -13.79 2.54 0.85
C VAL A 6 -13.25 1.72 2.02
N VAL A 7 -12.55 0.62 1.72
CA VAL A 7 -11.95 -0.26 2.73
C VAL A 7 -10.45 -0.02 2.81
N GLY A 8 -10.03 0.61 3.90
CA GLY A 8 -8.67 1.05 4.16
C GLY A 8 -8.55 2.57 4.18
N ALA A 9 -7.99 3.11 5.27
CA ALA A 9 -7.80 4.54 5.53
C ALA A 9 -6.31 4.95 5.50
N GLY A 10 -5.50 4.32 4.65
CA GLY A 10 -4.15 4.74 4.30
C GLY A 10 -4.16 5.81 3.19
N PRO A 11 -2.98 6.18 2.65
CA PRO A 11 -2.86 7.24 1.63
C PRO A 11 -3.79 7.07 0.43
N TYR A 12 -3.96 5.86 -0.07
CA TYR A 12 -4.87 5.58 -1.19
C TYR A 12 -6.35 5.74 -0.80
N GLY A 13 -6.75 5.13 0.32
CA GLY A 13 -8.15 5.20 0.75
C GLY A 13 -8.59 6.61 1.11
N LEU A 14 -7.77 7.37 1.84
CA LEU A 14 -8.04 8.76 2.17
C LEU A 14 -8.11 9.66 0.92
N SER A 15 -7.21 9.43 -0.05
CA SER A 15 -7.24 10.17 -1.32
C SER A 15 -8.50 9.85 -2.14
N ILE A 16 -8.87 8.56 -2.25
CA ILE A 16 -10.12 8.14 -2.92
C ILE A 16 -11.33 8.77 -2.23
N ALA A 17 -11.37 8.75 -0.91
CA ALA A 17 -12.46 9.33 -0.12
C ALA A 17 -12.61 10.84 -0.35
N SER A 18 -11.51 11.58 -0.37
CA SER A 18 -11.48 13.01 -0.67
C SER A 18 -12.03 13.32 -2.07
N HIS A 19 -11.59 12.58 -3.09
CA HIS A 19 -12.09 12.73 -4.45
C HIS A 19 -13.56 12.33 -4.59
N ALA A 20 -13.98 11.25 -3.91
CA ALA A 20 -15.38 10.78 -3.95
C ALA A 20 -16.34 11.75 -3.27
N ALA A 21 -15.97 12.29 -2.10
CA ALA A 21 -16.76 13.31 -1.40
C ALA A 21 -16.90 14.58 -2.24
N ALA A 22 -15.82 15.06 -2.84
CA ALA A 22 -15.85 16.22 -3.73
C ALA A 22 -16.68 15.98 -5.02
N ALA A 23 -16.84 14.71 -5.42
CA ALA A 23 -17.70 14.31 -6.53
C ALA A 23 -19.18 14.16 -6.13
N GLY A 24 -19.56 14.41 -4.87
CA GLY A 24 -20.92 14.32 -4.34
C GLY A 24 -21.43 12.89 -4.15
N LEU A 25 -20.54 11.91 -4.01
CA LEU A 25 -20.92 10.52 -3.77
C LEU A 25 -21.31 10.31 -2.30
N GLU A 26 -22.35 9.51 -2.06
CA GLU A 26 -22.67 9.01 -0.74
C GLU A 26 -21.70 7.87 -0.39
N LEU A 27 -20.77 8.14 0.54
CA LEU A 27 -19.70 7.19 0.85
C LEU A 27 -19.46 7.02 2.35
N ARG A 28 -18.80 5.89 2.69
CA ARG A 28 -18.21 5.66 4.02
C ARG A 28 -16.83 5.06 3.87
N VAL A 29 -15.92 5.40 4.78
CA VAL A 29 -14.52 4.97 4.77
C VAL A 29 -14.25 4.16 6.00
N PHE A 30 -13.62 3.00 5.86
CA PHE A 30 -13.33 2.09 6.95
C PHE A 30 -11.84 1.87 7.16
N GLY A 31 -11.48 1.70 8.44
CA GLY A 31 -10.17 1.33 8.88
C GLY A 31 -9.44 2.46 9.62
N ARG A 32 -8.49 2.11 10.45
CA ARG A 32 -7.72 3.09 11.26
C ARG A 32 -6.84 3.94 10.35
N PRO A 33 -6.97 5.30 10.41
CA PRO A 33 -6.20 6.19 9.54
C PRO A 33 -4.69 6.00 9.73
N MET A 34 -3.98 5.82 8.61
CA MET A 34 -2.53 5.64 8.54
C MET A 34 -1.97 4.46 9.37
N ALA A 35 -2.77 3.45 9.69
CA ALA A 35 -2.37 2.34 10.57
C ALA A 35 -1.06 1.66 10.12
N SER A 36 -0.87 1.41 8.83
CA SER A 36 0.37 0.79 8.33
C SER A 36 1.64 1.59 8.68
N TRP A 37 1.54 2.91 8.77
CA TRP A 37 2.64 3.81 9.09
C TRP A 37 2.84 3.98 10.60
N ARG A 38 1.75 3.96 11.36
CA ARG A 38 1.76 4.15 12.81
C ARG A 38 2.15 2.89 13.58
N ASP A 39 1.66 1.73 13.11
CA ASP A 39 1.64 0.50 13.89
C ASP A 39 2.54 -0.60 13.31
N HIS A 40 2.92 -0.47 12.03
CA HIS A 40 3.60 -1.51 11.25
C HIS A 40 4.94 -1.05 10.65
N MET A 41 5.44 0.09 11.10
CA MET A 41 6.79 0.58 10.77
C MET A 41 7.51 0.97 12.07
N PRO A 42 8.77 0.55 12.25
CA PRO A 42 9.57 0.93 13.40
C PRO A 42 9.72 2.44 13.54
N ARG A 43 9.63 2.93 14.77
CA ARG A 43 9.92 4.32 15.11
C ARG A 43 11.36 4.66 14.74
N GLY A 44 11.57 5.88 14.25
CA GLY A 44 12.88 6.32 13.78
C GLY A 44 13.21 5.91 12.35
N MET A 45 12.29 5.23 11.65
CA MET A 45 12.38 5.05 10.20
C MET A 45 12.05 6.32 9.44
N PHE A 46 12.54 6.40 8.21
CA PHE A 46 12.27 7.49 7.28
C PHE A 46 11.61 7.00 5.99
N LEU A 47 10.81 7.85 5.38
CA LEU A 47 10.30 7.59 4.03
C LEU A 47 11.46 7.64 3.03
N LYS A 48 11.48 6.66 2.13
CA LYS A 48 12.45 6.62 1.04
C LYS A 48 12.07 7.52 -0.15
N SER A 49 10.80 7.87 -0.26
CA SER A 49 10.31 8.78 -1.28
C SER A 49 10.57 10.24 -0.89
N GLU A 50 10.83 11.05 -1.92
CA GLU A 50 10.98 12.50 -1.76
C GLU A 50 9.72 13.15 -1.17
N PRO A 51 9.84 14.22 -0.38
CA PRO A 51 8.69 14.92 0.20
C PRO A 51 7.64 15.32 -0.83
N TRP A 52 8.06 15.88 -1.96
CA TRP A 52 7.16 16.29 -3.03
C TRP A 52 6.43 15.11 -3.71
N ALA A 53 6.97 13.89 -3.62
CA ALA A 53 6.37 12.65 -4.14
C ALA A 53 5.57 11.88 -3.08
N SER A 54 5.46 12.40 -1.86
CA SER A 54 4.81 11.76 -0.70
C SER A 54 3.46 12.40 -0.36
N ASN A 55 2.84 13.09 -1.31
CA ASN A 55 1.54 13.74 -1.10
C ASN A 55 0.38 12.75 -1.19
N LEU A 56 -0.58 12.88 -0.27
CA LEU A 56 -1.94 12.39 -0.46
C LEU A 56 -2.63 13.32 -1.47
N SER A 57 -3.74 12.87 -2.05
CA SER A 57 -4.39 13.60 -3.14
C SER A 57 -5.79 14.06 -2.77
N ASP A 58 -6.03 15.36 -2.87
CA ASP A 58 -7.34 15.97 -2.91
C ASP A 58 -7.59 16.64 -4.29
N PRO A 59 -8.83 16.83 -4.74
CA PRO A 59 -9.14 17.35 -6.07
C PRO A 59 -8.59 18.75 -6.38
N ARG A 60 -8.31 19.54 -5.34
CA ARG A 60 -7.81 20.93 -5.45
C ARG A 60 -6.32 21.07 -5.15
N GLY A 61 -5.66 20.00 -4.69
CA GLY A 61 -4.24 19.99 -4.31
C GLY A 61 -3.91 20.92 -3.13
N ARG A 62 -4.86 21.12 -2.21
CA ARG A 62 -4.70 22.04 -1.07
C ARG A 62 -4.01 21.39 0.13
N TRP A 63 -4.25 20.10 0.33
CA TRP A 63 -3.85 19.38 1.53
C TRP A 63 -2.59 18.57 1.30
N ARG A 64 -1.57 19.23 0.78
CA ARG A 64 -0.26 18.63 0.48
C ARG A 64 0.63 18.59 1.71
N LEU A 65 1.71 17.81 1.63
CA LEU A 65 2.70 17.69 2.70
C LEU A 65 3.42 19.03 2.99
N ASP A 66 3.73 19.80 1.95
CA ASP A 66 4.32 21.13 2.10
C ASP A 66 3.41 22.11 2.85
N ALA A 67 2.10 22.06 2.59
CA ALA A 67 1.12 22.87 3.34
C ALA A 67 1.03 22.45 4.82
N TYR A 68 1.03 21.13 5.10
CA TYR A 68 1.10 20.60 6.46
C TYR A 68 2.37 21.05 7.20
N CYS A 69 3.53 20.97 6.53
CA CYS A 69 4.79 21.38 7.09
C CYS A 69 4.81 22.89 7.40
N ALA A 70 4.32 23.72 6.47
CA ALA A 70 4.23 25.17 6.65
C ALA A 70 3.36 25.55 7.85
N GLU A 71 2.21 24.90 8.06
CA GLU A 71 1.33 25.14 9.21
C GLU A 71 2.00 24.83 10.56
N ARG A 72 2.97 23.91 10.55
CA ARG A 72 3.69 23.46 11.76
C ARG A 72 5.10 24.04 11.93
N GLY A 73 5.50 24.93 11.05
CA GLY A 73 6.86 25.48 11.07
C GLY A 73 7.95 24.46 10.70
N LEU A 74 7.55 23.36 10.04
CA LEU A 74 8.44 22.34 9.50
C LEU A 74 8.78 22.63 8.05
N THR A 75 9.83 21.98 7.54
CA THR A 75 10.21 22.08 6.13
C THR A 75 10.20 20.71 5.46
N ALA A 76 9.63 20.64 4.26
CA ALA A 76 9.67 19.46 3.40
C ALA A 76 10.65 19.73 2.25
N ARG A 77 11.96 19.60 2.52
CA ARG A 77 12.99 19.91 1.53
C ARG A 77 13.34 18.72 0.66
N HIS A 78 13.73 19.01 -0.57
CA HIS A 78 14.28 18.02 -1.49
C HIS A 78 15.54 17.37 -0.92
N ALA A 79 15.66 16.05 -1.07
CA ALA A 79 16.74 15.23 -0.56
C ALA A 79 16.82 15.15 1.00
N GLU A 80 15.82 15.64 1.71
CA GLU A 80 15.69 15.45 3.15
C GLU A 80 14.64 14.35 3.44
N PRO A 81 15.03 13.22 4.04
CA PRO A 81 14.11 12.14 4.35
C PRO A 81 13.06 12.57 5.38
N ILE A 82 11.82 12.16 5.19
CA ILE A 82 10.71 12.45 6.09
C ILE A 82 10.64 11.37 7.17
N PRO A 83 10.65 11.70 8.48
CA PRO A 83 10.37 10.74 9.53
C PRO A 83 9.01 10.09 9.34
N VAL A 84 8.93 8.79 9.63
CA VAL A 84 7.66 8.04 9.47
C VAL A 84 6.54 8.61 10.35
N GLU A 85 6.89 9.10 11.52
CA GLU A 85 5.96 9.72 12.48
C GLU A 85 5.37 11.01 11.92
N GLU A 86 6.19 11.84 11.25
CA GLU A 86 5.72 13.07 10.61
C GLU A 86 4.82 12.77 9.41
N PHE A 87 5.15 11.75 8.63
CA PHE A 87 4.29 11.33 7.52
C PHE A 87 2.97 10.76 8.03
N ALA A 88 2.97 9.98 9.11
CA ALA A 88 1.75 9.49 9.74
C ALA A 88 0.89 10.66 10.26
N SER A 89 1.50 11.64 10.91
CA SER A 89 0.84 12.86 11.40
C SER A 89 0.26 13.71 10.27
N TYR A 90 0.98 13.84 9.15
CA TYR A 90 0.46 14.44 7.92
C TYR A 90 -0.79 13.72 7.41
N GLY A 91 -0.77 12.39 7.34
CA GLY A 91 -1.92 11.63 6.90
C GLY A 91 -3.15 11.78 7.80
N LEU A 92 -2.95 11.89 9.13
CA LEU A 92 -4.00 12.19 10.09
C LEU A 92 -4.56 13.62 9.91
N TRP A 93 -3.68 14.58 9.65
CA TRP A 93 -4.07 15.95 9.32
C TRP A 93 -4.88 15.98 8.01
N PHE A 94 -4.44 15.30 6.97
CA PHE A 94 -5.17 15.16 5.72
C PHE A 94 -6.56 14.53 5.93
N ALA A 95 -6.65 13.47 6.73
CA ALA A 95 -7.92 12.81 7.03
C ALA A 95 -8.95 13.79 7.64
N ARG A 96 -8.51 14.66 8.55
CA ARG A 96 -9.39 15.65 9.21
C ARG A 96 -9.86 16.79 8.28
N HIS A 97 -9.06 17.16 7.27
CA HIS A 97 -9.32 18.32 6.44
C HIS A 97 -9.89 18.00 5.05
N ALA A 98 -9.53 16.85 4.50
CA ALA A 98 -9.80 16.50 3.12
C ALA A 98 -10.74 15.30 2.92
N ALA A 99 -10.87 14.42 3.92
CA ALA A 99 -11.72 13.24 3.83
C ALA A 99 -12.98 13.38 4.70
N PRO A 100 -14.08 12.66 4.39
CA PRO A 100 -15.20 12.53 5.31
C PRO A 100 -14.76 11.77 6.58
N PRO A 101 -15.55 11.82 7.68
CA PRO A 101 -15.25 11.07 8.88
C PRO A 101 -14.96 9.60 8.58
N VAL A 102 -13.86 9.09 9.14
CA VAL A 102 -13.42 7.70 8.96
C VAL A 102 -14.01 6.85 10.07
N ASP A 103 -14.63 5.74 9.69
CA ASP A 103 -15.05 4.69 10.60
C ASP A 103 -13.86 3.76 10.86
N GLU A 104 -13.32 3.77 12.08
CA GLU A 104 -12.09 3.02 12.39
C GLU A 104 -12.29 1.51 12.50
N ARG A 105 -13.53 1.01 12.42
CA ARG A 105 -13.83 -0.41 12.48
C ARG A 105 -13.23 -1.16 11.29
N THR A 106 -12.89 -2.42 11.55
CA THR A 106 -12.35 -3.31 10.54
C THR A 106 -13.47 -3.93 9.71
N VAL A 107 -13.35 -3.89 8.39
CA VAL A 107 -14.21 -4.68 7.49
C VAL A 107 -13.70 -6.12 7.46
N THR A 108 -14.56 -7.05 7.86
CA THR A 108 -14.25 -8.49 7.94
C THR A 108 -14.72 -9.26 6.72
N ARG A 109 -15.77 -8.79 6.01
CA ARG A 109 -16.31 -9.49 4.85
C ARG A 109 -16.89 -8.55 3.81
N VAL A 110 -16.64 -8.87 2.54
CA VAL A 110 -17.26 -8.27 1.37
C VAL A 110 -17.86 -9.39 0.53
N THR A 111 -19.18 -9.34 0.31
CA THR A 111 -19.92 -10.32 -0.50
C THR A 111 -20.65 -9.61 -1.63
N PRO A 112 -20.75 -10.22 -2.82
CA PRO A 112 -21.58 -9.70 -3.90
C PRO A 112 -23.05 -9.83 -3.55
N GLY A 113 -23.87 -8.95 -4.09
CA GLY A 113 -25.32 -8.98 -4.00
C GLY A 113 -25.95 -8.52 -5.32
N PRO A 114 -27.28 -8.61 -5.45
CA PRO A 114 -27.96 -8.34 -6.71
C PRO A 114 -27.79 -6.90 -7.21
N ASP A 115 -27.64 -5.93 -6.28
CA ASP A 115 -27.54 -4.50 -6.61
C ASP A 115 -26.19 -3.88 -6.19
N GLY A 116 -25.17 -4.71 -5.94
CA GLY A 116 -23.85 -4.26 -5.47
C GLY A 116 -23.21 -5.21 -4.46
N PHE A 117 -22.90 -4.74 -3.28
CA PHE A 117 -22.17 -5.48 -2.26
C PHE A 117 -22.81 -5.35 -0.88
N THR A 118 -22.66 -6.38 -0.07
CA THR A 118 -22.81 -6.33 1.38
C THR A 118 -21.42 -6.35 2.01
N VAL A 119 -21.15 -5.36 2.86
CA VAL A 119 -19.90 -5.18 3.60
C VAL A 119 -20.20 -5.34 5.07
N VAL A 120 -19.48 -6.24 5.77
CA VAL A 120 -19.66 -6.53 7.18
C VAL A 120 -18.45 -6.06 7.96
N THR A 121 -18.69 -5.33 9.05
CA THR A 121 -17.67 -4.86 9.98
C THR A 121 -17.43 -5.88 11.12
N GLU A 122 -16.38 -5.67 11.90
CA GLU A 122 -15.98 -6.58 12.99
C GLU A 122 -17.01 -6.74 14.10
N ASP A 123 -17.88 -5.75 14.31
CA ASP A 123 -18.99 -5.77 15.25
C ASP A 123 -20.28 -6.38 14.65
N GLY A 124 -20.23 -6.83 13.38
CA GLY A 124 -21.34 -7.49 12.70
C GLY A 124 -22.32 -6.56 11.97
N GLU A 125 -22.08 -5.22 11.97
CA GLU A 125 -22.91 -4.31 11.15
C GLU A 125 -22.76 -4.67 9.67
N ALA A 126 -23.88 -4.81 8.99
CA ALA A 126 -23.94 -5.10 7.55
C ALA A 126 -24.40 -3.86 6.77
N LEU A 127 -23.54 -3.37 5.88
CA LEU A 127 -23.83 -2.21 5.05
C LEU A 127 -23.93 -2.60 3.58
N ARG A 128 -24.81 -1.90 2.86
CA ARG A 128 -24.98 -2.12 1.41
C ARG A 128 -24.40 -0.96 0.61
N ALA A 129 -23.65 -1.29 -0.44
CA ALA A 129 -23.09 -0.33 -1.37
C ALA A 129 -23.16 -0.79 -2.82
N ARG A 130 -23.29 0.16 -3.73
CA ARG A 130 -23.26 -0.07 -5.18
C ARG A 130 -21.84 -0.38 -5.68
N SER A 131 -20.84 0.19 -5.01
CA SER A 131 -19.42 -0.05 -5.30
C SER A 131 -18.59 -0.16 -4.04
N VAL A 132 -17.48 -0.93 -4.13
CA VAL A 132 -16.49 -1.06 -3.05
C VAL A 132 -15.10 -0.79 -3.63
N ALA A 133 -14.31 0.05 -2.97
CA ALA A 133 -12.90 0.30 -3.27
C ALA A 133 -12.01 -0.32 -2.19
N LEU A 134 -11.18 -1.28 -2.57
CA LEU A 134 -10.24 -1.95 -1.68
C LEU A 134 -8.88 -1.23 -1.71
N ALA A 135 -8.58 -0.50 -0.64
CA ALA A 135 -7.32 0.19 -0.40
C ALA A 135 -6.61 -0.39 0.84
N VAL A 136 -6.56 -1.71 0.93
CA VAL A 136 -6.18 -2.50 2.11
C VAL A 136 -4.67 -2.46 2.46
N GLY A 137 -3.89 -1.68 1.75
CA GLY A 137 -2.46 -1.51 2.00
C GLY A 137 -1.62 -2.76 1.71
N VAL A 138 -0.60 -3.03 2.54
CA VAL A 138 0.39 -4.07 2.29
C VAL A 138 0.28 -5.27 3.23
N MET A 139 -0.36 -5.12 4.38
CA MET A 139 -0.39 -6.13 5.44
C MET A 139 -0.96 -7.50 5.02
N PRO A 140 -2.01 -7.60 4.19
CA PRO A 140 -2.48 -8.90 3.70
C PRO A 140 -1.46 -9.64 2.83
N PHE A 141 -0.43 -8.95 2.35
CA PHE A 141 0.51 -9.44 1.34
C PHE A 141 1.91 -9.74 1.88
N ILE A 142 2.07 -9.81 3.20
CA ILE A 142 3.33 -10.17 3.86
C ILE A 142 3.89 -11.46 3.25
N GLU A 143 5.18 -11.42 2.84
CA GLU A 143 5.85 -12.59 2.29
C GLU A 143 6.94 -13.08 3.27
N VAL A 144 6.75 -14.29 3.79
CA VAL A 144 7.74 -14.97 4.63
C VAL A 144 8.34 -16.12 3.84
N PRO A 145 9.69 -16.24 3.75
CA PRO A 145 10.37 -17.35 3.09
C PRO A 145 9.88 -18.70 3.58
N GLN A 146 9.77 -19.67 2.67
CA GLN A 146 9.27 -21.01 3.00
C GLN A 146 10.08 -21.68 4.13
N ALA A 147 11.39 -21.47 4.13
CA ALA A 147 12.28 -22.02 5.14
C ALA A 147 11.96 -21.57 6.59
N LEU A 148 11.27 -20.44 6.75
CA LEU A 148 10.88 -19.86 8.04
C LEU A 148 9.44 -20.20 8.44
N ARG A 149 8.64 -20.72 7.51
CA ARG A 149 7.23 -21.02 7.78
C ARG A 149 7.11 -22.18 8.75
N GLY A 150 6.19 -22.07 9.70
CA GLY A 150 5.96 -23.09 10.74
C GLY A 150 6.76 -22.88 12.02
N LEU A 151 7.73 -21.97 12.04
CA LEU A 151 8.37 -21.56 13.31
C LEU A 151 7.43 -20.66 14.12
N HIS A 152 7.55 -20.80 15.44
CA HIS A 152 6.70 -20.04 16.36
C HIS A 152 6.92 -18.53 16.22
N PRO A 153 5.87 -17.69 16.30
CA PRO A 153 6.00 -16.22 16.19
C PRO A 153 6.92 -15.56 17.23
N ALA A 154 7.22 -16.24 18.35
CA ALA A 154 8.22 -15.78 19.30
C ALA A 154 9.66 -15.85 18.76
N LEU A 155 9.91 -16.68 17.73
CA LEU A 155 11.22 -16.91 17.13
C LEU A 155 11.39 -16.21 15.78
N VAL A 156 10.29 -16.07 15.03
CA VAL A 156 10.31 -15.46 13.68
C VAL A 156 9.15 -14.50 13.53
N THR A 157 9.45 -13.28 13.10
CA THR A 157 8.47 -12.26 12.80
C THR A 157 8.75 -11.60 11.44
N HIS A 158 7.76 -10.89 10.88
CA HIS A 158 8.01 -10.01 9.75
C HIS A 158 8.33 -8.59 10.24
N SER A 159 9.13 -7.82 9.49
CA SER A 159 9.51 -6.44 9.86
C SER A 159 8.30 -5.53 10.13
N SER A 160 7.18 -5.75 9.43
CA SER A 160 5.92 -5.01 9.64
C SER A 160 5.15 -5.41 10.91
N HIS A 161 5.64 -6.33 11.71
CA HIS A 161 5.01 -6.67 12.99
C HIS A 161 5.53 -5.80 14.14
N HIS A 162 6.45 -4.87 13.86
CA HIS A 162 7.12 -4.07 14.87
C HIS A 162 6.98 -2.58 14.58
N SER A 163 6.46 -1.84 15.55
CA SER A 163 6.57 -0.38 15.64
C SER A 163 7.60 0.03 16.70
N ASP A 164 7.87 -0.85 17.65
CA ASP A 164 8.88 -0.70 18.69
C ASP A 164 9.84 -1.90 18.64
N LEU A 165 11.12 -1.61 18.50
CA LEU A 165 12.19 -2.59 18.45
C LEU A 165 12.85 -2.84 19.81
N GLY A 166 12.48 -2.11 20.87
CA GLY A 166 13.07 -2.18 22.19
C GLY A 166 13.07 -3.58 22.82
N ARG A 167 12.10 -4.43 22.45
CA ARG A 167 12.03 -5.84 22.87
C ARG A 167 13.23 -6.69 22.45
N PHE A 168 14.03 -6.21 21.51
CA PHE A 168 15.22 -6.91 21.00
C PHE A 168 16.54 -6.40 21.59
N GLN A 169 16.50 -5.40 22.46
CA GLN A 169 17.70 -4.87 23.09
C GLN A 169 18.47 -5.98 23.82
N GLY A 170 19.79 -6.04 23.58
CA GLY A 170 20.67 -7.05 24.15
C GLY A 170 20.59 -8.44 23.51
N LYS A 171 19.69 -8.67 22.55
CA LYS A 171 19.53 -9.97 21.88
C LYS A 171 20.44 -10.11 20.65
N ASP A 172 20.54 -11.35 20.16
CA ASP A 172 21.10 -11.68 18.85
C ASP A 172 19.96 -11.82 17.83
N VAL A 173 19.91 -10.93 16.84
CA VAL A 173 18.85 -10.89 15.85
C VAL A 173 19.41 -11.00 14.43
N THR A 174 18.82 -11.90 13.63
CA THR A 174 19.11 -12.01 12.22
C THR A 174 17.96 -11.39 11.40
N VAL A 175 18.27 -10.36 10.61
CA VAL A 175 17.34 -9.74 9.67
C VAL A 175 17.54 -10.34 8.28
N ILE A 176 16.48 -10.87 7.66
CA ILE A 176 16.55 -11.46 6.32
C ILE A 176 15.94 -10.51 5.29
N GLY A 177 16.78 -10.03 4.38
CA GLY A 177 16.39 -9.12 3.30
C GLY A 177 17.51 -8.15 2.95
N GLY A 178 17.44 -7.53 1.77
CA GLY A 178 18.41 -6.52 1.29
C GLY A 178 17.75 -5.22 0.84
N GLY A 179 16.49 -4.98 1.21
CA GLY A 179 15.75 -3.75 0.91
C GLY A 179 15.76 -2.75 2.06
N GLN A 180 15.11 -1.59 1.84
CA GLN A 180 15.03 -0.51 2.84
C GLN A 180 14.58 -1.00 4.21
N ALA A 181 13.47 -1.76 4.26
CA ALA A 181 12.94 -2.24 5.54
C ALA A 181 13.94 -3.14 6.30
N ALA A 182 14.73 -3.97 5.60
CA ALA A 182 15.74 -4.80 6.22
C ALA A 182 16.88 -3.97 6.79
N LEU A 183 17.45 -3.10 5.97
CA LEU A 183 18.64 -2.34 6.30
C LEU A 183 18.38 -1.30 7.37
N GLU A 184 17.25 -0.60 7.30
CA GLU A 184 16.89 0.39 8.30
C GLU A 184 16.46 -0.24 9.63
N THR A 185 15.73 -1.37 9.61
CA THR A 185 15.44 -2.15 10.82
C THR A 185 16.74 -2.60 11.49
N ALA A 186 17.72 -3.10 10.70
CA ALA A 186 18.99 -3.54 11.23
C ALA A 186 19.81 -2.38 11.85
N ALA A 187 19.83 -1.21 11.21
CA ALA A 187 20.47 -0.02 11.76
C ALA A 187 19.86 0.39 13.12
N LEU A 188 18.53 0.50 13.17
CA LEU A 188 17.81 0.87 14.39
C LEU A 188 18.00 -0.15 15.53
N LEU A 189 18.05 -1.46 15.21
CA LEU A 189 18.36 -2.50 16.18
C LEU A 189 19.78 -2.36 16.73
N ALA A 190 20.78 -2.15 15.87
CA ALA A 190 22.17 -1.98 16.28
C ALA A 190 22.36 -0.73 17.18
N GLU A 191 21.72 0.38 16.84
CA GLU A 191 21.78 1.64 17.60
C GLU A 191 21.21 1.51 19.03
N GLN A 192 20.32 0.59 19.28
CA GLN A 192 19.78 0.32 20.64
C GLN A 192 20.52 -0.82 21.37
N GLY A 193 21.64 -1.32 20.83
CA GLY A 193 22.48 -2.32 21.49
C GLY A 193 22.08 -3.76 21.22
N THR A 194 21.34 -4.04 20.14
CA THR A 194 21.05 -5.40 19.65
C THR A 194 22.23 -5.89 18.79
N ARG A 195 22.69 -7.12 18.97
CA ARG A 195 23.65 -7.76 18.05
C ARG A 195 22.91 -8.18 16.78
N VAL A 196 23.21 -7.52 15.68
CA VAL A 196 22.42 -7.66 14.43
C VAL A 196 23.29 -8.16 13.29
N ARG A 197 22.76 -9.12 12.56
CA ARG A 197 23.27 -9.49 11.24
C ARG A 197 22.17 -9.41 10.17
N VAL A 198 22.57 -9.09 8.94
CA VAL A 198 21.69 -9.05 7.77
C VAL A 198 22.08 -10.16 6.80
N LEU A 199 21.12 -11.03 6.51
CA LEU A 199 21.23 -12.05 5.47
C LEU A 199 20.52 -11.57 4.19
N ALA A 200 21.24 -11.50 3.07
CA ALA A 200 20.66 -11.10 1.78
C ALA A 200 21.07 -12.09 0.67
N ARG A 201 20.11 -12.49 -0.17
CA ARG A 201 20.36 -13.36 -1.34
C ARG A 201 21.23 -12.69 -2.40
N ALA A 202 21.11 -11.37 -2.52
CA ALA A 202 21.91 -10.61 -3.47
C ALA A 202 23.37 -10.65 -3.07
N GLU A 203 24.25 -10.87 -4.04
CA GLU A 203 25.71 -10.88 -3.86
C GLU A 203 26.24 -9.55 -3.30
N ARG A 204 25.56 -8.46 -3.62
CA ARG A 204 25.88 -7.11 -3.13
C ARG A 204 24.61 -6.39 -2.71
N LEU A 205 24.67 -5.70 -1.59
CA LEU A 205 23.64 -4.76 -1.20
C LEU A 205 23.67 -3.56 -2.13
N ARG A 206 22.49 -3.09 -2.51
CA ARG A 206 22.33 -1.91 -3.37
C ARG A 206 21.92 -0.73 -2.50
N TRP A 207 22.45 0.43 -2.83
CA TRP A 207 22.14 1.69 -2.21
C TRP A 207 21.63 2.68 -3.25
N ASN A 208 20.66 3.48 -2.87
CA ASN A 208 20.25 4.62 -3.70
C ASN A 208 21.21 5.78 -3.45
N ASP A 209 21.51 6.51 -4.51
CA ASP A 209 22.25 7.75 -4.42
C ASP A 209 21.40 8.90 -3.86
N VAL A 210 22.06 9.96 -3.40
CA VAL A 210 21.42 11.21 -3.07
C VAL A 210 20.70 11.74 -4.31
N PRO A 211 19.43 12.16 -4.22
CA PRO A 211 18.73 12.71 -5.36
C PRO A 211 19.45 13.91 -5.96
N PRO A 212 19.51 14.05 -7.29
CA PRO A 212 20.16 15.20 -7.91
C PRO A 212 19.39 16.48 -7.58
N PRO A 213 20.07 17.63 -7.39
CA PRO A 213 19.43 18.89 -7.02
C PRO A 213 18.40 19.34 -8.08
N TRP A 214 17.40 20.13 -7.65
CA TRP A 214 16.43 20.75 -8.56
C TRP A 214 17.10 21.74 -9.50
N GLU A 215 17.95 22.60 -8.95
CA GLU A 215 18.72 23.59 -9.69
C GLU A 215 19.91 22.93 -10.34
N ARG A 216 19.74 22.53 -11.59
CA ARG A 216 20.76 21.91 -12.42
C ARG A 216 20.59 22.37 -13.87
N PRO A 217 21.65 22.31 -14.69
CA PRO A 217 21.58 22.68 -16.11
C PRO A 217 20.41 21.99 -16.81
N TRP A 218 19.66 22.74 -17.63
CA TRP A 218 18.45 22.24 -18.28
C TRP A 218 18.66 20.94 -19.08
N TRP A 219 19.83 20.77 -19.70
CA TRP A 219 20.18 19.56 -20.45
C TRP A 219 20.29 18.32 -19.55
N GLN A 220 20.71 18.46 -18.30
CA GLN A 220 20.69 17.37 -17.33
C GLN A 220 19.26 16.99 -16.94
N SER A 221 18.38 17.97 -16.79
CA SER A 221 16.96 17.75 -16.51
C SER A 221 16.25 17.05 -17.66
N VAL A 222 16.59 17.40 -18.93
CA VAL A 222 16.10 16.70 -20.10
C VAL A 222 16.67 15.27 -20.20
N ARG A 223 17.96 15.07 -19.93
CA ARG A 223 18.59 13.74 -20.00
C ARG A 223 18.08 12.79 -18.93
N SER A 224 17.79 13.30 -17.74
CA SER A 224 17.37 12.51 -16.58
C SER A 224 16.30 13.28 -15.78
N PRO A 225 15.03 13.28 -16.21
CA PRO A 225 13.96 14.02 -15.54
C PRO A 225 13.73 13.50 -14.13
N HIS A 226 13.34 14.40 -13.22
CA HIS A 226 12.83 14.02 -11.92
C HIS A 226 11.49 13.30 -12.05
N SER A 227 11.24 12.35 -11.17
CA SER A 227 9.96 11.67 -11.09
C SER A 227 9.69 11.15 -9.68
N GLY A 228 8.46 10.82 -9.39
CA GLY A 228 8.06 10.25 -8.09
C GLY A 228 8.74 8.94 -7.71
N LEU A 229 9.44 8.30 -8.65
CA LEU A 229 10.20 7.07 -8.44
C LEU A 229 11.73 7.27 -8.53
N GLY A 230 12.19 8.51 -8.55
CA GLY A 230 13.59 8.86 -8.73
C GLY A 230 13.90 9.35 -10.16
N PRO A 231 15.14 9.78 -10.44
CA PRO A 231 15.52 10.39 -11.71
C PRO A 231 15.54 9.38 -12.87
N GLY A 232 15.36 9.89 -14.08
CA GLY A 232 15.49 9.15 -15.32
C GLY A 232 14.18 8.82 -16.03
N TRP A 233 14.24 8.74 -17.37
CA TRP A 233 13.08 8.54 -18.25
C TRP A 233 12.27 7.28 -17.96
N ARG A 234 12.92 6.18 -17.57
CA ARG A 234 12.21 4.94 -17.16
C ARG A 234 11.33 5.18 -15.96
N ASN A 235 11.89 5.77 -14.90
CA ASN A 235 11.17 6.06 -13.67
C ASN A 235 10.08 7.09 -13.92
N TRP A 236 10.38 8.11 -14.74
CA TRP A 236 9.40 9.10 -15.17
C TRP A 236 8.22 8.46 -15.89
N PHE A 237 8.46 7.58 -16.86
CA PHE A 237 7.38 6.89 -17.56
C PHE A 237 6.53 6.03 -16.62
N TYR A 238 7.16 5.33 -15.67
CA TYR A 238 6.46 4.47 -14.73
C TYR A 238 5.66 5.24 -13.67
N SER A 239 6.05 6.45 -13.32
CA SER A 239 5.38 7.26 -12.31
C SER A 239 4.39 8.26 -12.89
N GLU A 240 4.76 8.93 -13.99
CA GLU A 240 3.98 10.05 -14.50
C GLU A 240 2.98 9.64 -15.61
N ARG A 241 3.12 8.43 -16.16
CA ARG A 241 2.26 7.94 -17.25
C ARG A 241 1.65 6.54 -16.99
N PRO A 242 0.99 6.28 -15.84
CA PRO A 242 0.43 4.97 -15.54
C PRO A 242 -0.64 4.51 -16.55
N GLY A 243 -1.39 5.45 -17.13
CA GLY A 243 -2.38 5.17 -18.19
C GLY A 243 -1.75 4.66 -19.49
N LEU A 244 -0.53 5.14 -19.84
CA LEU A 244 0.23 4.63 -20.99
C LEU A 244 0.93 3.32 -20.64
N TYR A 245 1.47 3.19 -19.43
CA TYR A 245 2.05 1.93 -18.96
C TYR A 245 1.08 0.76 -19.13
N ARG A 246 -0.19 0.99 -18.82
CA ARG A 246 -1.25 -0.02 -18.96
C ARG A 246 -1.40 -0.55 -20.38
N ARG A 247 -1.04 0.20 -21.43
CA ARG A 247 -1.11 -0.22 -22.84
C ARG A 247 0.01 -1.16 -23.25
N LEU A 248 1.04 -1.33 -22.41
CA LEU A 248 2.10 -2.31 -22.65
C LEU A 248 1.54 -3.74 -22.60
N PRO A 249 2.12 -4.70 -23.34
CA PRO A 249 1.77 -6.10 -23.26
C PRO A 249 1.84 -6.62 -21.81
N GLU A 250 0.93 -7.50 -21.44
CA GLU A 250 0.79 -8.02 -20.06
C GLU A 250 2.09 -8.62 -19.52
N ALA A 251 2.76 -9.47 -20.30
CA ALA A 251 4.04 -10.07 -19.92
C ALA A 251 5.13 -9.01 -19.62
N THR A 252 5.13 -7.92 -20.41
CA THR A 252 6.06 -6.79 -20.18
C THR A 252 5.73 -6.06 -18.89
N ARG A 253 4.45 -5.77 -18.63
CA ARG A 253 4.01 -5.11 -17.40
C ARG A 253 4.35 -5.94 -16.15
N SER A 254 4.03 -7.24 -16.18
CA SER A 254 4.31 -8.17 -15.08
C SER A 254 5.82 -8.25 -14.79
N ARG A 255 6.67 -8.33 -15.83
CA ARG A 255 8.13 -8.32 -15.69
C ARG A 255 8.62 -7.00 -15.09
N ILE A 256 8.14 -5.85 -15.57
CA ILE A 256 8.52 -4.54 -15.03
C ILE A 256 8.09 -4.44 -13.56
N ALA A 257 6.85 -4.81 -13.21
CA ALA A 257 6.37 -4.76 -11.85
C ALA A 257 7.20 -5.65 -10.89
N ALA A 258 7.69 -6.79 -11.36
CA ALA A 258 8.52 -7.70 -10.60
C ALA A 258 9.97 -7.22 -10.41
N THR A 259 10.53 -6.52 -11.41
CA THR A 259 11.97 -6.22 -11.47
C THR A 259 12.33 -4.75 -11.26
N ALA A 260 11.41 -3.82 -11.55
CA ALA A 260 11.67 -2.40 -11.38
C ALA A 260 11.76 -2.03 -9.91
N LEU A 261 12.70 -1.15 -9.57
CA LEU A 261 12.93 -0.67 -8.21
C LEU A 261 13.12 -1.83 -7.23
N GLY A 262 14.06 -2.72 -7.57
CA GLY A 262 14.45 -3.86 -6.74
C GLY A 262 14.90 -3.43 -5.33
N PRO A 263 15.18 -4.39 -4.45
CA PRO A 263 15.58 -4.08 -3.09
C PRO A 263 16.86 -3.24 -3.08
N ALA A 264 16.81 -2.11 -2.38
CA ALA A 264 17.94 -1.21 -2.16
C ALA A 264 17.72 -0.41 -0.89
N GLY A 265 18.78 -0.13 -0.15
CA GLY A 265 18.81 0.80 0.97
C GLY A 265 18.87 2.26 0.47
N ALA A 266 18.37 3.16 1.28
CA ALA A 266 18.55 4.58 1.05
C ALA A 266 19.97 5.02 1.43
N TRP A 267 20.46 6.07 0.81
CA TRP A 267 21.82 6.58 1.00
C TRP A 267 22.13 6.93 2.46
N TRP A 268 21.18 7.49 3.20
CA TRP A 268 21.37 7.89 4.62
C TRP A 268 21.47 6.73 5.61
N VAL A 269 21.05 5.52 5.19
CA VAL A 269 21.11 4.33 6.04
C VAL A 269 22.45 3.60 5.89
N ARG A 270 23.18 3.85 4.80
CA ARG A 270 24.37 3.09 4.41
C ARG A 270 25.43 3.06 5.50
N ASP A 271 25.89 4.23 5.93
CA ASP A 271 26.95 4.34 6.96
C ASP A 271 26.52 3.74 8.30
N ARG A 272 25.25 3.87 8.67
CA ARG A 272 24.68 3.32 9.90
C ARG A 272 24.76 1.78 9.90
N VAL A 273 24.46 1.19 8.76
CA VAL A 273 24.51 -0.27 8.57
C VAL A 273 25.95 -0.77 8.46
N GLU A 274 26.78 -0.17 7.59
CA GLU A 274 28.14 -0.66 7.31
C GLU A 274 29.05 -0.60 8.54
N ARG A 275 28.77 0.29 9.50
CA ARG A 275 29.58 0.45 10.73
C ARG A 275 29.16 -0.49 11.87
N ALA A 276 27.91 -0.91 11.94
CA ALA A 276 27.33 -1.51 13.15
C ALA A 276 26.67 -2.86 12.95
N VAL A 277 26.48 -3.31 11.69
CA VAL A 277 25.72 -4.51 11.35
C VAL A 277 26.62 -5.54 10.66
N ASP A 278 26.57 -6.80 11.09
CA ASP A 278 27.24 -7.90 10.40
C ASP A 278 26.51 -8.25 9.11
N LEU A 279 27.15 -8.01 7.96
CA LEU A 279 26.54 -8.19 6.64
C LEU A 279 26.95 -9.52 6.01
N LEU A 280 25.96 -10.34 5.66
CA LEU A 280 26.12 -11.63 4.99
C LEU A 280 25.38 -11.61 3.63
N PRO A 281 25.87 -10.86 2.63
CA PRO A 281 25.31 -10.89 1.28
C PRO A 281 25.65 -12.21 0.57
N GLY A 282 24.91 -12.55 -0.47
CA GLY A 282 25.10 -13.78 -1.25
C GLY A 282 24.64 -15.05 -0.55
N HIS A 283 23.91 -14.95 0.56
CA HIS A 283 23.44 -16.12 1.33
C HIS A 283 21.91 -16.25 1.27
N GLU A 284 21.45 -17.45 0.97
CA GLU A 284 20.03 -17.81 1.00
C GLU A 284 19.75 -18.79 2.14
N VAL A 285 18.70 -18.54 2.92
CA VAL A 285 18.25 -19.47 3.97
C VAL A 285 17.52 -20.63 3.31
N THR A 286 18.05 -21.82 3.46
CA THR A 286 17.48 -23.06 2.90
C THR A 286 16.63 -23.81 3.91
N ARG A 287 16.99 -23.72 5.21
CA ARG A 287 16.27 -24.34 6.30
C ARG A 287 16.38 -23.50 7.57
N ALA A 288 15.36 -23.56 8.40
CA ALA A 288 15.37 -22.99 9.74
C ALA A 288 14.69 -23.94 10.71
N SER A 289 15.27 -24.11 11.90
CA SER A 289 14.74 -24.98 12.94
C SER A 289 14.87 -24.31 14.32
N ALA A 290 13.88 -24.57 15.18
CA ALA A 290 13.94 -24.14 16.57
C ALA A 290 15.00 -24.94 17.32
N VAL A 291 15.82 -24.24 18.11
CA VAL A 291 16.82 -24.80 19.01
C VAL A 291 16.64 -24.20 20.41
N PRO A 292 17.21 -24.78 21.45
CA PRO A 292 17.21 -24.17 22.78
C PRO A 292 17.78 -22.74 22.71
N GLY A 293 16.94 -21.76 23.09
CA GLY A 293 17.33 -20.35 23.10
C GLY A 293 17.17 -19.59 21.76
N GLY A 294 16.71 -20.23 20.67
CA GLY A 294 16.56 -19.48 19.41
C GLY A 294 16.28 -20.31 18.17
N VAL A 295 16.90 -19.91 17.08
CA VAL A 295 16.73 -20.48 15.74
C VAL A 295 18.09 -20.81 15.15
N LEU A 296 18.22 -22.02 14.62
CA LEU A 296 19.31 -22.44 13.76
C LEU A 296 18.92 -22.19 12.30
N LEU A 297 19.67 -21.35 11.60
CA LEU A 297 19.52 -21.04 10.18
C LEU A 297 20.60 -21.80 9.39
N GLU A 298 20.19 -22.63 8.44
CA GLU A 298 21.06 -23.22 7.46
C GLU A 298 21.02 -22.37 6.19
N THR A 299 22.18 -21.95 5.73
CA THR A 299 22.30 -21.07 4.55
C THR A 299 23.20 -21.69 3.50
N VAL A 300 22.96 -21.30 2.25
CA VAL A 300 23.82 -21.62 1.12
C VAL A 300 24.25 -20.32 0.44
N ASN A 301 25.54 -20.21 0.09
CA ASN A 301 26.02 -19.11 -0.71
C ASN A 301 25.93 -19.42 -2.22
N LEU A 302 26.24 -18.45 -3.07
CA LEU A 302 26.16 -18.57 -4.53
C LEU A 302 27.12 -19.65 -5.10
N GLU A 303 28.18 -20.00 -4.38
CA GLU A 303 29.16 -20.99 -4.76
C GLU A 303 28.80 -22.42 -4.23
N GLY A 304 27.63 -22.52 -3.56
CA GLY A 304 27.19 -23.78 -2.94
C GLY A 304 27.74 -24.05 -1.56
N GLY A 305 28.56 -23.16 -1.00
CA GLY A 305 29.08 -23.26 0.36
C GLY A 305 27.97 -23.18 1.40
N ARG A 306 27.93 -24.11 2.36
CA ARG A 306 26.92 -24.15 3.42
C ARG A 306 27.44 -23.51 4.69
N ARG A 307 26.58 -22.81 5.41
CA ARG A 307 26.87 -22.22 6.71
C ARG A 307 25.66 -22.38 7.63
N SER A 308 25.91 -22.67 8.90
CA SER A 308 24.89 -22.67 9.96
C SER A 308 25.11 -21.47 10.87
N LEU A 309 24.02 -20.82 11.27
CA LEU A 309 24.01 -19.62 12.11
C LEU A 309 22.94 -19.80 13.19
N GLU A 310 23.31 -19.56 14.43
CA GLU A 310 22.36 -19.48 15.53
C GLU A 310 22.01 -18.01 15.82
N THR A 311 20.75 -17.75 16.18
CA THR A 311 20.22 -16.43 16.50
C THR A 311 19.03 -16.58 17.45
N GLU A 312 18.83 -15.64 18.36
CA GLU A 312 17.68 -15.69 19.29
C GLU A 312 16.37 -15.34 18.60
N HIS A 313 16.42 -14.50 17.54
CA HIS A 313 15.23 -14.12 16.81
C HIS A 313 15.54 -13.82 15.33
N VAL A 314 14.58 -14.11 14.47
CA VAL A 314 14.67 -13.80 13.03
C VAL A 314 13.59 -12.78 12.66
N ILE A 315 14.00 -11.69 12.01
CA ILE A 315 13.08 -10.72 11.41
C ILE A 315 13.12 -10.88 9.89
N ALA A 316 12.03 -11.41 9.30
CA ALA A 316 11.87 -11.48 7.87
C ALA A 316 11.49 -10.09 7.32
N ALA A 317 12.40 -9.42 6.64
CA ALA A 317 12.15 -8.16 5.95
C ALA A 317 12.13 -8.40 4.43
N THR A 318 11.35 -9.39 4.03
CA THR A 318 11.32 -9.98 2.69
C THR A 318 10.23 -9.39 1.80
N GLY A 319 9.55 -8.36 2.31
CA GLY A 319 8.59 -7.57 1.57
C GLY A 319 7.22 -8.21 1.43
N PHE A 320 6.52 -7.87 0.34
CA PHE A 320 5.11 -8.16 0.15
C PHE A 320 4.86 -8.72 -1.24
N ARG A 321 3.95 -9.69 -1.34
CA ARG A 321 3.50 -10.27 -2.61
C ARG A 321 2.00 -10.14 -2.76
N ALA A 322 1.58 -9.17 -3.55
CA ALA A 322 0.18 -8.86 -3.78
C ALA A 322 -0.51 -9.94 -4.62
N ARG A 323 -1.53 -10.59 -4.04
CA ARG A 323 -2.33 -11.65 -4.67
C ARG A 323 -3.76 -11.60 -4.17
N CYS A 324 -4.73 -11.82 -5.06
CA CYS A 324 -6.15 -11.81 -4.71
C CYS A 324 -6.55 -12.91 -3.72
N ASP A 325 -5.90 -14.08 -3.78
CA ASP A 325 -6.16 -15.20 -2.88
C ASP A 325 -5.81 -14.91 -1.40
N ARG A 326 -4.97 -13.90 -1.14
CA ARG A 326 -4.63 -13.43 0.22
C ARG A 326 -5.62 -12.43 0.82
N LEU A 327 -6.62 -12.01 0.05
CA LEU A 327 -7.66 -11.07 0.52
C LEU A 327 -8.76 -11.81 1.26
N GLY A 328 -8.51 -12.16 2.53
CA GLY A 328 -9.44 -12.91 3.38
C GLY A 328 -10.81 -12.25 3.59
N LEU A 329 -10.87 -10.91 3.48
CA LEU A 329 -12.12 -10.16 3.58
C LEU A 329 -13.09 -10.40 2.40
N LEU A 330 -12.61 -10.82 1.23
CA LEU A 330 -13.48 -11.18 0.11
C LEU A 330 -14.08 -12.57 0.35
N SER A 331 -15.37 -12.72 0.12
CA SER A 331 -16.00 -14.04 0.16
C SER A 331 -15.34 -15.02 -0.82
N ALA A 332 -15.40 -16.32 -0.54
CA ALA A 332 -14.83 -17.35 -1.42
C ALA A 332 -15.41 -17.27 -2.83
N GLU A 333 -16.73 -17.05 -2.93
CA GLU A 333 -17.44 -16.84 -4.19
C GLU A 333 -16.84 -15.67 -4.97
N LEU A 334 -16.71 -14.49 -4.33
CA LEU A 334 -16.19 -13.30 -4.98
C LEU A 334 -14.74 -13.50 -5.43
N ARG A 335 -13.89 -14.10 -4.57
CA ARG A 335 -12.49 -14.41 -4.94
C ARG A 335 -12.41 -15.38 -6.13
N GLY A 336 -13.27 -16.38 -6.19
CA GLY A 336 -13.29 -17.38 -7.25
C GLY A 336 -13.72 -16.84 -8.62
N THR A 337 -14.46 -15.72 -8.65
CA THR A 337 -14.92 -15.07 -9.90
C THR A 337 -13.99 -13.95 -10.39
N LEU A 338 -12.98 -13.56 -9.60
CA LEU A 338 -12.05 -12.52 -10.01
C LEU A 338 -11.05 -13.02 -11.04
N ALA A 339 -11.03 -12.38 -12.20
CA ALA A 339 -9.93 -12.56 -13.16
C ALA A 339 -8.63 -12.00 -12.58
N THR A 340 -7.56 -12.79 -12.68
CA THR A 340 -6.22 -12.44 -12.17
C THR A 340 -5.19 -12.49 -13.28
N LEU A 341 -4.13 -11.72 -13.10
CA LEU A 341 -2.91 -11.81 -13.89
C LEU A 341 -2.08 -13.03 -13.44
N PRO A 342 -1.05 -13.45 -14.19
CA PRO A 342 -0.24 -14.64 -13.86
C PRO A 342 0.45 -14.57 -12.49
N ASP A 343 0.71 -13.37 -11.96
CA ASP A 343 1.29 -13.15 -10.63
C ASP A 343 0.24 -13.23 -9.49
N GLY A 344 -1.04 -13.43 -9.81
CA GLY A 344 -2.15 -13.49 -8.88
C GLY A 344 -2.73 -12.14 -8.48
N SER A 345 -2.24 -11.03 -9.04
CA SER A 345 -2.86 -9.71 -8.89
C SER A 345 -4.14 -9.60 -9.73
N PRO A 346 -5.09 -8.70 -9.40
CA PRO A 346 -6.35 -8.59 -10.14
C PRO A 346 -6.13 -8.06 -11.56
N ALA A 347 -6.83 -8.66 -12.53
CA ALA A 347 -6.96 -8.08 -13.86
C ALA A 347 -7.97 -6.92 -13.79
N LEU A 348 -7.49 -5.69 -14.04
CA LEU A 348 -8.27 -4.48 -13.83
C LEU A 348 -8.60 -3.76 -15.13
N GLY A 349 -9.74 -3.10 -15.19
CA GLY A 349 -10.12 -2.13 -16.20
C GLY A 349 -9.31 -0.83 -16.09
N HIS A 350 -9.55 0.11 -17.02
CA HIS A 350 -8.83 1.40 -17.08
C HIS A 350 -9.06 2.29 -15.85
N THR A 351 -10.10 2.05 -15.10
CA THR A 351 -10.51 2.82 -13.92
C THR A 351 -10.32 2.05 -12.62
N PHE A 352 -9.42 1.07 -12.59
CA PHE A 352 -9.16 0.21 -11.45
C PHE A 352 -10.31 -0.73 -11.06
N GLU A 353 -11.35 -0.84 -11.89
CA GLU A 353 -12.45 -1.79 -11.70
C GLU A 353 -11.99 -3.21 -12.08
N SER A 354 -12.34 -4.19 -11.26
CA SER A 354 -12.06 -5.61 -11.49
C SER A 354 -13.01 -6.23 -12.53
N SER A 355 -12.83 -7.51 -12.81
CA SER A 355 -13.80 -8.31 -13.59
C SER A 355 -15.16 -8.42 -12.92
N HIS A 356 -15.24 -8.26 -11.60
CA HIS A 356 -16.50 -8.16 -10.87
C HIS A 356 -16.96 -6.69 -10.83
N PRO A 357 -18.07 -6.36 -11.51
CA PRO A 357 -18.53 -4.99 -11.66
C PRO A 357 -18.81 -4.31 -10.32
N GLY A 358 -18.26 -3.10 -10.12
CA GLY A 358 -18.40 -2.30 -8.89
C GLY A 358 -17.33 -2.57 -7.83
N LEU A 359 -16.46 -3.58 -8.03
CA LEU A 359 -15.33 -3.82 -7.16
C LEU A 359 -14.05 -3.21 -7.73
N PHE A 360 -13.49 -2.27 -7.00
CA PHE A 360 -12.30 -1.50 -7.37
C PHE A 360 -11.13 -1.84 -6.45
N PHE A 361 -9.91 -1.75 -6.98
CA PHE A 361 -8.68 -1.98 -6.23
C PHE A 361 -7.75 -0.77 -6.27
N ALA A 362 -6.98 -0.55 -5.20
CA ALA A 362 -6.00 0.52 -5.11
C ALA A 362 -4.72 0.08 -4.39
N GLY A 363 -3.61 0.77 -4.67
CA GLY A 363 -2.32 0.53 -4.03
C GLY A 363 -1.55 -0.65 -4.60
N LEU A 364 -0.73 -1.29 -3.76
CA LEU A 364 0.24 -2.33 -4.14
C LEU A 364 -0.32 -3.39 -5.10
N VAL A 365 -1.53 -3.86 -4.85
CA VAL A 365 -2.18 -4.93 -5.61
C VAL A 365 -2.45 -4.56 -7.07
N THR A 366 -2.36 -3.27 -7.43
CA THR A 366 -2.59 -2.76 -8.79
C THR A 366 -1.30 -2.54 -9.60
N ALA A 367 -0.13 -2.80 -9.01
CA ALA A 367 1.16 -2.49 -9.62
C ALA A 367 1.40 -3.19 -10.96
N SER A 368 1.01 -4.46 -11.11
CA SER A 368 1.14 -5.19 -12.37
C SER A 368 0.23 -4.66 -13.48
N GLY A 369 -0.88 -3.99 -13.12
CA GLY A 369 -1.77 -3.33 -14.06
C GLY A 369 -1.35 -1.92 -14.46
N PHE A 370 -0.85 -1.12 -13.50
CA PHE A 370 -0.67 0.33 -13.66
C PHE A 370 0.75 0.83 -13.42
N GLY A 371 1.68 -0.06 -13.08
CA GLY A 371 3.09 0.24 -12.95
C GLY A 371 3.61 0.34 -11.52
N PRO A 372 4.93 0.39 -11.36
CA PRO A 372 5.61 0.39 -10.07
C PRO A 372 5.21 1.53 -9.13
N ALA A 373 4.72 2.67 -9.68
CA ALA A 373 4.25 3.80 -8.87
C ALA A 373 3.13 3.41 -7.90
N MET A 374 2.33 2.40 -8.23
CA MET A 374 1.24 1.91 -7.37
C MET A 374 1.72 1.26 -6.07
N ARG A 375 3.00 1.00 -5.94
CA ARG A 375 3.65 0.50 -4.71
C ARG A 375 3.97 1.61 -3.70
N PHE A 376 3.85 2.88 -4.10
CA PHE A 376 4.28 4.06 -3.36
C PHE A 376 3.12 5.05 -3.21
N VAL A 377 3.26 5.98 -2.28
CA VAL A 377 2.25 7.04 -2.03
C VAL A 377 1.98 7.87 -3.29
N HIS A 378 3.01 8.15 -4.10
CA HIS A 378 2.91 8.89 -5.35
C HIS A 378 1.79 8.39 -6.29
N GLY A 379 1.57 7.08 -6.34
CA GLY A 379 0.50 6.49 -7.15
C GLY A 379 -0.92 6.84 -6.70
N ALA A 380 -1.10 7.34 -5.47
CA ALA A 380 -2.42 7.67 -4.95
C ALA A 380 -3.11 8.79 -5.75
N THR A 381 -2.35 9.78 -6.24
CA THR A 381 -2.88 10.89 -7.03
C THR A 381 -3.57 10.42 -8.31
N PHE A 382 -2.87 9.60 -9.10
CA PHE A 382 -3.47 9.04 -10.32
C PHE A 382 -4.63 8.10 -10.00
N THR A 383 -4.47 7.25 -8.99
CA THR A 383 -5.49 6.25 -8.63
C THR A 383 -6.77 6.90 -8.16
N ALA A 384 -6.72 7.88 -7.25
CA ALA A 384 -7.91 8.47 -6.65
C ALA A 384 -8.83 9.11 -7.70
N GLY A 385 -8.29 9.98 -8.55
CA GLY A 385 -9.05 10.63 -9.61
C GLY A 385 -9.62 9.65 -10.62
N THR A 386 -8.80 8.69 -11.08
CA THR A 386 -9.20 7.72 -12.10
C THR A 386 -10.24 6.71 -11.58
N LEU A 387 -10.06 6.21 -10.35
CA LEU A 387 -10.99 5.27 -9.73
C LEU A 387 -12.36 5.93 -9.50
N VAL A 388 -12.40 7.14 -8.94
CA VAL A 388 -13.67 7.86 -8.70
C VAL A 388 -14.40 8.15 -10.01
N GLN A 389 -13.69 8.46 -11.11
CA GLN A 389 -14.32 8.55 -12.43
C GLN A 389 -14.97 7.23 -12.85
N GLY A 390 -14.34 6.10 -12.57
CA GLY A 390 -14.88 4.75 -12.81
C GLY A 390 -16.18 4.53 -12.04
N VAL A 391 -16.17 4.81 -10.74
CA VAL A 391 -17.36 4.72 -9.88
C VAL A 391 -18.51 5.56 -10.44
N ARG A 392 -18.25 6.84 -10.77
CA ARG A 392 -19.27 7.74 -11.34
C ARG A 392 -19.86 7.23 -12.66
N ARG A 393 -19.03 6.70 -13.57
CA ARG A 393 -19.48 6.10 -14.84
C ARG A 393 -20.41 4.94 -14.57
N ARG A 394 -20.02 4.07 -13.66
CA ARG A 394 -20.83 2.90 -13.28
C ARG A 394 -22.19 3.31 -12.70
N LEU A 395 -22.21 4.25 -11.77
CA LEU A 395 -23.44 4.73 -11.14
C LEU A 395 -24.42 5.31 -12.15
N ARG A 396 -23.93 5.98 -13.19
CA ARG A 396 -24.75 6.49 -14.30
C ARG A 396 -25.29 5.38 -15.19
N ALA A 397 -24.50 4.35 -15.44
CA ALA A 397 -24.90 3.21 -16.28
C ALA A 397 -25.91 2.27 -15.61
N THR A 398 -25.96 2.27 -14.27
CA THR A 398 -26.86 1.45 -13.47
C THR A 398 -27.62 2.36 -12.50
N PRO A 399 -28.64 3.10 -12.97
CA PRO A 399 -29.45 3.91 -12.07
C PRO A 399 -30.11 3.01 -11.01
N PRO A 400 -30.41 3.53 -9.80
CA PRO A 400 -31.17 2.78 -8.81
C PRO A 400 -32.45 2.26 -9.47
N ARG A 401 -32.76 0.99 -9.31
CA ARG A 401 -34.05 0.43 -9.73
C ARG A 401 -35.12 1.26 -9.06
N GLY A 402 -35.81 2.08 -9.87
CA GLY A 402 -36.70 3.14 -9.42
C GLY A 402 -37.75 2.61 -8.45
N THR A 403 -38.11 3.42 -7.50
CA THR A 403 -39.47 3.48 -6.96
C THR A 403 -40.44 3.38 -8.13
N VAL A 404 -41.20 2.27 -8.18
CA VAL A 404 -42.31 2.11 -9.10
C VAL A 404 -43.17 3.39 -8.94
N PRO A 405 -43.50 4.12 -10.01
CA PRO A 405 -44.40 5.27 -9.90
C PRO A 405 -45.71 4.71 -9.32
N VAL A 406 -46.14 5.23 -8.18
CA VAL A 406 -47.48 4.97 -7.67
C VAL A 406 -48.42 5.48 -8.76
N PRO A 407 -49.28 4.66 -9.35
CA PRO A 407 -50.21 5.12 -10.35
C PRO A 407 -51.06 6.21 -9.74
N ALA A 408 -51.08 7.38 -10.38
CA ALA A 408 -51.88 8.52 -9.95
C ALA A 408 -53.32 8.04 -9.77
N GLY A 409 -53.79 8.08 -8.51
CA GLY A 409 -55.14 7.65 -8.16
C GLY A 409 -56.16 8.34 -9.08
N SER A 410 -57.05 7.55 -9.65
CA SER A 410 -58.23 7.97 -10.36
C SER A 410 -58.97 9.03 -9.54
N ARG A 411 -59.05 10.22 -10.09
CA ARG A 411 -59.90 11.29 -9.54
C ARG A 411 -61.34 10.74 -9.49
N SER A 412 -61.84 10.56 -8.28
CA SER A 412 -63.25 10.31 -8.06
C SER A 412 -64.06 11.50 -8.62
N ALA A 413 -64.93 11.20 -9.59
CA ALA A 413 -65.91 12.15 -10.09
C ALA A 413 -66.87 12.58 -8.95
N SER A 414 -66.94 13.83 -8.69
CA SER A 414 -67.93 14.44 -7.78
C SER A 414 -69.32 14.34 -8.42
N PRO A 415 -70.38 13.96 -7.69
CA PRO A 415 -71.73 14.00 -8.22
C PRO A 415 -72.23 15.46 -8.29
N SER A 416 -72.82 15.82 -9.43
CA SER A 416 -73.48 17.10 -9.65
C SER A 416 -74.71 17.20 -8.76
N PRO A 417 -75.03 18.42 -8.20
CA PRO A 417 -76.28 18.67 -7.45
C PRO A 417 -77.47 18.80 -8.38
N VAL A 418 -78.48 18.01 -8.11
CA VAL A 418 -79.83 18.19 -8.65
C VAL A 418 -80.46 19.36 -7.88
N GLY A 419 -80.80 20.44 -8.51
CA GLY A 419 -81.62 21.54 -7.98
C GLY A 419 -83.05 21.40 -8.45
N PRO A 420 -84.03 22.12 -7.78
CA PRO A 420 -85.43 21.84 -7.87
C PRO A 420 -86.09 22.29 -9.20
#